data_4bca07e1f2bdc6b3b4f11e8981f0da72
#
_entry.id   4bca07e1f2bdc6b3b4f11e8981f0da72
#
_cell.length_a   1.000
_cell.length_b   1.000
_cell.length_c   1.000
_cell.angle_alpha   90.00
_cell.angle_beta   90.00
_cell.angle_gamma   90.00
#
_symmetry.space_group_name_H-M   'P 1'
#
loop_
_entity.id
_entity.type
_entity.pdbx_description
1 polymer ?
#
loop_
_entity_poly.entity_id
_entity_poly.type
_entity_poly.pdbx_seq_one_letter_code
_entity_poly.pdbx_strand_id
1 'polypeptide(L)'
;MATLSGAISGSAAILPVVASDFRSVNGAEPLDPLDLVVEPQAPELQAILSPAEVRSVLAPPSPELPKPKLKVVPEVVKVITGEASWYGPGFYGNLTANGEIYKPGTMTAAHRSLPFGTKVRVTNLWNGRTAVIRINDRGPFIDHRVIDLGHGAASDLGLTASGIAQVMLEVLR
;
A
#
# COMPACT_ATOMS: atom_id res chain seq x y z
N MET A 1 18.49 30.43 55.82
CA MET A 1 18.39 31.79 55.28
C MET A 1 19.02 31.82 53.91
N ALA A 2 18.25 32.19 52.95
CA ALA A 2 18.46 32.79 51.63
C ALA A 2 17.65 32.07 50.55
N THR A 3 16.53 32.64 50.33
CA THR A 3 15.64 32.48 49.16
C THR A 3 16.24 33.14 47.94
N LEU A 4 16.19 32.51 46.78
CA LEU A 4 16.24 33.22 45.50
C LEU A 4 15.24 32.59 44.51
N SER A 5 14.18 33.37 44.37
CA SER A 5 13.15 33.23 43.34
C SER A 5 13.72 33.77 42.02
N GLY A 6 13.59 33.04 40.94
CA GLY A 6 13.92 33.46 39.59
C GLY A 6 12.83 33.06 38.61
N ALA A 7 11.83 33.91 38.45
CA ALA A 7 10.84 33.82 37.41
C ALA A 7 11.42 34.32 36.07
N ILE A 8 11.41 33.50 35.05
CA ILE A 8 11.66 33.93 33.68
C ILE A 8 10.38 33.79 32.86
N SER A 9 9.78 34.97 32.64
CA SER A 9 8.67 35.21 31.75
C SER A 9 9.18 35.13 30.30
N GLY A 10 8.81 34.10 29.54
CA GLY A 10 9.08 33.97 28.12
C GLY A 10 7.83 34.34 27.32
N SER A 11 7.85 35.55 26.77
CA SER A 11 6.82 36.09 25.89
C SER A 11 6.80 35.33 24.58
N ALA A 12 5.66 34.68 24.26
CA ALA A 12 5.41 34.08 22.96
C ALA A 12 5.02 35.17 21.96
N ALA A 13 5.89 35.41 20.99
CA ALA A 13 5.61 36.26 19.84
C ALA A 13 4.73 35.51 18.83
N ILE A 14 3.52 35.99 18.67
CA ILE A 14 2.58 35.58 17.62
C ILE A 14 2.96 36.33 16.36
N LEU A 15 3.38 35.59 15.29
CA LEU A 15 3.60 36.19 13.97
C LEU A 15 2.25 36.21 13.22
N PRO A 16 1.94 37.29 12.48
CA PRO A 16 0.69 37.40 11.73
C PRO A 16 0.76 36.56 10.44
N VAL A 17 -0.32 35.81 10.22
CA VAL A 17 -0.63 35.11 8.96
C VAL A 17 -0.90 36.17 7.89
N VAL A 18 -0.09 36.22 6.86
CA VAL A 18 -0.33 37.02 5.66
C VAL A 18 -1.34 36.30 4.79
N ALA A 19 -2.53 36.86 4.70
CA ALA A 19 -3.55 36.48 3.72
C ALA A 19 -3.07 36.94 2.34
N SER A 20 -2.78 35.99 1.45
CA SER A 20 -2.54 36.25 0.02
C SER A 20 -3.85 36.36 -0.72
N ASP A 21 -4.05 37.53 -1.31
CA ASP A 21 -5.18 37.90 -2.16
C ASP A 21 -5.43 36.92 -3.30
N PHE A 22 -6.63 36.36 -3.30
CA PHE A 22 -7.15 35.58 -4.42
C PHE A 22 -7.78 36.56 -5.42
N ARG A 23 -7.02 36.92 -6.45
CA ARG A 23 -7.49 37.79 -7.53
C ARG A 23 -8.38 36.99 -8.47
N SER A 24 -9.68 37.26 -8.36
CA SER A 24 -10.70 36.81 -9.29
C SER A 24 -10.46 37.41 -10.66
N VAL A 25 -10.25 36.60 -11.66
CA VAL A 25 -10.35 36.98 -13.09
C VAL A 25 -11.68 36.47 -13.64
N ASN A 26 -12.67 37.35 -13.55
CA ASN A 26 -13.90 37.22 -14.34
C ASN A 26 -13.60 37.70 -15.77
N GLY A 27 -13.91 36.86 -16.74
CA GLY A 27 -13.82 37.21 -18.14
C GLY A 27 -14.31 36.05 -19.01
N ALA A 28 -15.59 35.75 -18.96
CA ALA A 28 -16.23 34.95 -19.97
C ALA A 28 -17.40 35.76 -20.52
N GLU A 29 -17.20 36.31 -21.73
CA GLU A 29 -18.27 36.86 -22.52
C GLU A 29 -19.17 35.74 -23.09
N PRO A 30 -20.48 35.96 -23.18
CA PRO A 30 -21.41 35.00 -23.78
C PRO A 30 -21.35 35.08 -25.32
N LEU A 31 -21.09 33.94 -25.96
CA LEU A 31 -21.26 33.80 -27.40
C LEU A 31 -22.72 33.50 -27.72
N ASP A 32 -23.29 34.34 -28.59
CA ASP A 32 -24.65 34.23 -29.12
C ASP A 32 -24.90 32.93 -29.91
N PRO A 33 -26.08 32.35 -29.80
CA PRO A 33 -26.49 31.23 -30.62
C PRO A 33 -27.26 31.70 -31.85
N LEU A 34 -26.61 31.79 -33.01
CA LEU A 34 -27.30 31.90 -34.27
C LEU A 34 -26.62 31.12 -35.39
N ASP A 35 -27.44 30.29 -36.00
CA ASP A 35 -27.38 29.79 -37.37
C ASP A 35 -26.22 28.90 -37.81
N LEU A 36 -26.58 27.62 -37.92
CA LEU A 36 -26.36 26.86 -39.16
C LEU A 36 -27.19 25.57 -39.14
N VAL A 37 -28.42 25.70 -39.63
CA VAL A 37 -29.22 24.59 -40.13
C VAL A 37 -28.55 24.11 -41.43
N VAL A 38 -27.91 22.93 -41.36
CA VAL A 38 -27.52 22.18 -42.56
C VAL A 38 -28.29 20.87 -42.54
N GLU A 39 -29.32 20.81 -43.41
CA GLU A 39 -30.00 19.58 -43.76
C GLU A 39 -29.01 18.61 -44.40
N PRO A 40 -28.98 17.34 -44.01
CA PRO A 40 -28.31 16.31 -44.79
C PRO A 40 -29.24 15.82 -45.90
N GLN A 41 -28.92 16.18 -47.14
CA GLN A 41 -29.46 15.53 -48.31
C GLN A 41 -28.97 14.08 -48.38
N ALA A 42 -29.91 13.16 -48.38
CA ALA A 42 -29.68 11.76 -48.70
C ALA A 42 -29.44 11.58 -50.20
N PRO A 43 -28.41 10.87 -50.62
CA PRO A 43 -28.39 10.31 -51.97
C PRO A 43 -29.08 8.93 -51.96
N GLU A 44 -30.15 8.89 -52.66
CA GLU A 44 -30.85 7.73 -53.18
C GLU A 44 -29.87 6.87 -54.01
N LEU A 45 -29.60 5.64 -53.58
CA LEU A 45 -28.92 4.64 -54.40
C LEU A 45 -29.80 3.42 -54.54
N GLN A 46 -30.47 3.42 -55.71
CA GLN A 46 -31.15 2.25 -56.24
C GLN A 46 -30.14 1.17 -56.66
N ALA A 47 -30.50 -0.03 -56.28
CA ALA A 47 -30.33 -1.29 -57.00
C ALA A 47 -28.94 -1.66 -57.57
N ILE A 48 -28.46 -2.79 -57.17
CA ILE A 48 -28.40 -4.00 -58.03
C ILE A 48 -28.16 -5.19 -57.12
N LEU A 49 -29.20 -6.01 -56.97
CA LEU A 49 -29.09 -7.35 -56.42
C LEU A 49 -28.54 -8.28 -57.50
N SER A 50 -27.41 -8.89 -57.26
CA SER A 50 -26.99 -10.09 -57.95
C SER A 50 -26.75 -11.19 -56.89
N PRO A 51 -27.46 -12.31 -56.96
CA PRO A 51 -27.33 -13.38 -55.98
C PRO A 51 -26.31 -14.41 -56.47
N ALA A 52 -25.08 -14.30 -56.06
CA ALA A 52 -24.13 -15.40 -56.07
C ALA A 52 -22.79 -14.96 -55.45
N GLU A 53 -22.63 -15.17 -54.21
CA GLU A 53 -21.42 -15.73 -53.61
C GLU A 53 -21.53 -15.65 -52.07
N VAL A 54 -22.18 -16.66 -51.52
CA VAL A 54 -22.06 -16.98 -50.11
C VAL A 54 -20.65 -17.54 -49.89
N ARG A 55 -19.66 -16.65 -49.84
CA ARG A 55 -18.37 -17.00 -49.29
C ARG A 55 -18.51 -17.00 -47.76
N SER A 56 -18.50 -18.19 -47.21
CA SER A 56 -18.29 -18.45 -45.80
C SER A 56 -17.04 -17.67 -45.34
N VAL A 57 -17.22 -16.45 -44.90
CA VAL A 57 -16.18 -15.71 -44.18
C VAL A 57 -16.14 -16.34 -42.79
N LEU A 58 -15.12 -17.21 -42.62
CA LEU A 58 -14.71 -17.72 -41.33
C LEU A 58 -14.56 -16.51 -40.39
N ALA A 59 -15.46 -16.40 -39.41
CA ALA A 59 -15.37 -15.37 -38.38
C ALA A 59 -13.99 -15.43 -37.72
N PRO A 60 -13.28 -14.31 -37.53
CA PRO A 60 -12.03 -14.30 -36.78
C PRO A 60 -12.29 -14.86 -35.38
N PRO A 61 -11.36 -15.64 -34.82
CA PRO A 61 -11.52 -16.18 -33.48
C PRO A 61 -11.79 -15.03 -32.52
N SER A 62 -12.91 -15.11 -31.82
CA SER A 62 -13.30 -14.15 -30.79
C SER A 62 -12.13 -14.03 -29.80
N PRO A 63 -11.65 -12.84 -29.43
CA PRO A 63 -10.57 -12.72 -28.46
C PRO A 63 -11.00 -13.40 -27.17
N GLU A 64 -10.29 -14.46 -26.82
CA GLU A 64 -10.52 -15.23 -25.59
C GLU A 64 -10.29 -14.25 -24.41
N LEU A 65 -11.37 -13.90 -23.71
CA LEU A 65 -11.32 -13.07 -22.53
C LEU A 65 -10.35 -13.72 -21.53
N PRO A 66 -9.40 -12.99 -20.95
CA PRO A 66 -8.47 -13.55 -19.99
C PRO A 66 -9.25 -14.14 -18.83
N LYS A 67 -9.09 -15.45 -18.61
CA LYS A 67 -9.72 -16.16 -17.50
C LYS A 67 -9.37 -15.43 -16.19
N PRO A 68 -10.35 -15.10 -15.34
CA PRO A 68 -10.05 -14.42 -14.08
C PRO A 68 -9.10 -15.31 -13.27
N LYS A 69 -7.90 -14.78 -12.98
CA LYS A 69 -6.99 -15.45 -12.05
C LYS A 69 -7.67 -15.45 -10.70
N LEU A 70 -8.18 -16.61 -10.28
CA LEU A 70 -8.69 -16.82 -8.94
C LEU A 70 -7.59 -16.41 -7.97
N LYS A 71 -7.81 -15.31 -7.21
CA LYS A 71 -6.94 -14.96 -6.09
C LYS A 71 -7.12 -16.05 -5.04
N VAL A 72 -6.15 -16.95 -4.95
CA VAL A 72 -6.11 -17.91 -3.84
C VAL A 72 -5.95 -17.07 -2.57
N VAL A 73 -6.99 -17.01 -1.77
CA VAL A 73 -6.94 -16.40 -0.44
C VAL A 73 -6.19 -17.39 0.45
N PRO A 74 -5.03 -17.06 1.02
CA PRO A 74 -4.30 -17.98 1.87
C PRO A 74 -5.12 -18.31 3.11
N GLU A 75 -5.15 -19.60 3.46
CA GLU A 75 -5.81 -20.09 4.65
C GLU A 75 -5.05 -19.65 5.91
N VAL A 76 -5.79 -19.11 6.90
CA VAL A 76 -5.23 -18.77 8.21
C VAL A 76 -5.33 -19.99 9.11
N VAL A 77 -4.19 -20.56 9.49
CA VAL A 77 -4.15 -21.78 10.32
C VAL A 77 -3.92 -21.50 11.81
N LYS A 78 -3.41 -20.30 12.16
CA LYS A 78 -3.15 -19.91 13.55
C LYS A 78 -3.11 -18.40 13.69
N VAL A 79 -3.62 -17.88 14.80
CA VAL A 79 -3.54 -16.46 15.17
C VAL A 79 -2.76 -16.34 16.48
N ILE A 80 -1.84 -15.37 16.55
CA ILE A 80 -1.01 -15.06 17.72
C ILE A 80 -1.06 -13.55 17.92
N THR A 81 -1.28 -13.08 19.14
CA THR A 81 -1.25 -11.67 19.47
C THR A 81 -0.14 -11.40 20.50
N GLY A 82 0.54 -10.27 20.35
CA GLY A 82 1.60 -9.88 21.28
C GLY A 82 2.38 -8.68 20.78
N GLU A 83 3.49 -8.40 21.41
CA GLU A 83 4.36 -7.30 21.02
C GLU A 83 5.34 -7.71 19.92
N ALA A 84 5.52 -6.85 18.94
CA ALA A 84 6.57 -6.92 17.94
C ALA A 84 7.66 -5.89 18.23
N SER A 85 8.91 -6.22 17.91
CA SER A 85 9.99 -5.26 17.74
C SER A 85 10.62 -5.42 16.36
N TRP A 86 11.74 -4.75 16.07
CA TRP A 86 12.45 -4.90 14.81
C TRP A 86 13.96 -4.80 14.98
N TYR A 87 14.70 -5.41 14.05
CA TYR A 87 16.16 -5.31 13.99
C TYR A 87 16.61 -3.96 13.46
N GLY A 88 17.38 -3.24 14.26
CA GLY A 88 17.99 -2.00 13.88
C GLY A 88 19.10 -2.16 12.82
N PRO A 89 19.64 -1.01 12.31
CA PRO A 89 20.70 -1.01 11.29
C PRO A 89 21.98 -1.75 11.70
N GLY A 90 22.26 -1.86 12.99
CA GLY A 90 23.44 -2.56 13.52
C GLY A 90 23.49 -4.06 13.22
N PHE A 91 22.41 -4.66 12.75
CA PHE A 91 22.34 -6.08 12.41
C PHE A 91 22.56 -6.37 10.92
N TYR A 92 22.69 -5.36 10.06
CA TYR A 92 22.93 -5.57 8.63
C TYR A 92 24.22 -6.33 8.39
N GLY A 93 24.17 -7.30 7.47
CA GLY A 93 25.29 -8.16 7.11
C GLY A 93 25.41 -9.40 7.97
N ASN A 94 24.73 -9.49 9.11
CA ASN A 94 24.75 -10.69 9.96
C ASN A 94 23.94 -11.83 9.30
N LEU A 95 24.33 -13.07 9.63
CA LEU A 95 23.57 -14.25 9.24
C LEU A 95 22.36 -14.42 10.14
N THR A 96 21.22 -14.72 9.56
CA THR A 96 20.02 -15.18 10.24
C THR A 96 20.12 -16.67 10.57
N ALA A 97 19.27 -17.18 11.42
CA ALA A 97 19.32 -18.59 11.84
C ALA A 97 19.10 -19.61 10.71
N ASN A 98 18.51 -19.20 9.59
CA ASN A 98 18.40 -20.05 8.40
C ASN A 98 19.60 -19.90 7.43
N GLY A 99 20.61 -19.08 7.77
CA GLY A 99 21.82 -18.87 6.96
C GLY A 99 21.73 -17.75 5.91
N GLU A 100 20.64 -17.01 5.83
CA GLU A 100 20.53 -15.84 4.97
C GLU A 100 21.24 -14.63 5.57
N ILE A 101 21.81 -13.76 4.72
CA ILE A 101 22.36 -12.49 5.16
C ILE A 101 21.24 -11.48 5.35
N TYR A 102 21.15 -10.87 6.54
CA TYR A 102 20.20 -9.82 6.81
C TYR A 102 20.54 -8.53 6.04
N LYS A 103 19.59 -8.03 5.27
CA LYS A 103 19.77 -6.83 4.41
C LYS A 103 18.70 -5.79 4.71
N PRO A 104 18.98 -4.48 4.46
CA PRO A 104 17.96 -3.44 4.49
C PRO A 104 16.77 -3.78 3.59
N GLY A 105 15.55 -3.40 4.00
CA GLY A 105 14.34 -3.57 3.19
C GLY A 105 13.79 -4.99 3.09
N THR A 106 14.32 -5.96 3.85
CA THR A 106 13.83 -7.33 3.83
C THR A 106 12.46 -7.47 4.51
N MET A 107 11.57 -8.24 3.85
CA MET A 107 10.24 -8.62 4.37
C MET A 107 10.34 -9.96 5.11
N THR A 108 11.19 -10.01 6.14
CA THR A 108 11.48 -11.19 6.94
C THR A 108 11.33 -10.91 8.43
N ALA A 109 11.27 -11.96 9.23
CA ALA A 109 11.17 -11.85 10.69
C ALA A 109 11.73 -13.07 11.41
N ALA A 110 12.04 -12.89 12.70
CA ALA A 110 12.31 -13.97 13.63
C ALA A 110 11.06 -14.38 14.40
N HIS A 111 10.91 -15.68 14.58
CA HIS A 111 9.91 -16.27 15.45
C HIS A 111 10.49 -17.49 16.18
N ARG A 112 10.06 -17.71 17.44
CA ARG A 112 10.64 -18.76 18.32
C ARG A 112 10.52 -20.16 17.72
N SER A 113 9.34 -20.52 17.19
CA SER A 113 8.99 -21.89 16.85
C SER A 113 8.40 -22.13 15.47
N LEU A 114 7.96 -21.08 14.73
CA LEU A 114 7.43 -21.26 13.39
C LEU A 114 8.53 -21.77 12.44
N PRO A 115 8.24 -22.74 11.55
CA PRO A 115 9.21 -23.22 10.57
C PRO A 115 9.76 -22.08 9.70
N PHE A 116 11.02 -22.19 9.28
CA PHE A 116 11.58 -21.26 8.30
C PHE A 116 10.80 -21.34 6.99
N GLY A 117 10.62 -20.21 6.34
CA GLY A 117 9.81 -20.09 5.13
C GLY A 117 8.31 -19.87 5.38
N THR A 118 7.82 -20.08 6.60
CA THR A 118 6.42 -19.78 6.94
C THR A 118 6.09 -18.33 6.63
N LYS A 119 4.98 -18.10 5.95
CA LYS A 119 4.43 -16.77 5.73
C LYS A 119 3.45 -16.42 6.84
N VAL A 120 3.60 -15.22 7.37
CA VAL A 120 2.70 -14.67 8.38
C VAL A 120 2.17 -13.33 7.88
N ARG A 121 0.88 -13.10 8.02
CA ARG A 121 0.29 -11.76 7.89
C ARG A 121 0.39 -11.11 9.25
N VAL A 122 1.08 -9.99 9.33
CA VAL A 122 1.23 -9.21 10.57
C VAL A 122 0.41 -7.94 10.41
N THR A 123 -0.45 -7.67 11.40
CA THR A 123 -1.25 -6.45 11.50
C THR A 123 -0.79 -5.67 12.72
N ASN A 124 -0.36 -4.44 12.52
CA ASN A 124 -0.09 -3.50 13.60
C ASN A 124 -1.41 -2.97 14.15
N LEU A 125 -1.72 -3.28 15.40
CA LEU A 125 -3.00 -2.95 16.03
C LEU A 125 -3.16 -1.47 16.38
N TRP A 126 -2.06 -0.68 16.36
CA TRP A 126 -2.13 0.76 16.62
C TRP A 126 -2.57 1.58 15.40
N ASN A 127 -2.21 1.13 14.19
CA ASN A 127 -2.45 1.90 12.96
C ASN A 127 -3.18 1.11 11.87
N GLY A 128 -3.48 -0.18 12.09
CA GLY A 128 -4.18 -1.07 11.15
C GLY A 128 -3.38 -1.50 9.93
N ARG A 129 -2.10 -1.10 9.81
CA ARG A 129 -1.26 -1.51 8.68
C ARG A 129 -0.97 -3.00 8.73
N THR A 130 -0.94 -3.62 7.55
CA THR A 130 -0.77 -5.07 7.41
C THR A 130 0.29 -5.39 6.37
N ALA A 131 1.14 -6.39 6.67
CA ALA A 131 2.15 -6.89 5.73
C ALA A 131 2.26 -8.41 5.81
N VAL A 132 2.61 -9.06 4.69
CA VAL A 132 2.94 -10.49 4.66
C VAL A 132 4.46 -10.65 4.71
N ILE A 133 4.93 -11.40 5.70
CA ILE A 133 6.32 -11.49 6.10
C ILE A 133 6.73 -12.95 6.15
N ARG A 134 7.97 -13.27 5.79
CA ARG A 134 8.50 -14.63 5.82
C ARG A 134 9.39 -14.84 7.06
N ILE A 135 9.19 -15.93 7.77
CA ILE A 135 10.05 -16.33 8.89
C ILE A 135 11.35 -16.90 8.35
N ASN A 136 12.49 -16.33 8.77
CA ASN A 136 13.83 -16.79 8.40
C ASN A 136 14.82 -16.78 9.56
N ASP A 137 14.40 -16.35 10.75
CA ASP A 137 15.26 -16.24 11.90
C ASP A 137 14.62 -16.80 13.19
N ARG A 138 15.41 -16.91 14.27
CA ARG A 138 14.98 -17.35 15.59
C ARG A 138 15.03 -16.23 16.61
N GLY A 139 14.03 -16.19 17.46
CA GLY A 139 13.73 -15.16 18.45
C GLY A 139 12.29 -14.67 18.32
N PRO A 140 11.90 -13.64 19.06
CA PRO A 140 12.61 -13.04 20.20
C PRO A 140 12.73 -13.99 21.38
N PHE A 141 13.79 -13.84 22.19
CA PHE A 141 13.97 -14.58 23.44
C PHE A 141 13.62 -13.72 24.68
N ILE A 142 12.75 -12.73 24.47
CA ILE A 142 12.17 -11.84 25.48
C ILE A 142 10.68 -12.18 25.60
N ASP A 143 10.22 -12.45 26.82
CA ASP A 143 8.94 -13.13 27.06
C ASP A 143 7.69 -12.48 26.49
N HIS A 144 7.58 -11.16 26.51
CA HIS A 144 6.40 -10.43 26.05
C HIS A 144 6.38 -10.19 24.53
N ARG A 145 7.52 -10.40 23.82
CA ARG A 145 7.58 -10.25 22.37
C ARG A 145 7.27 -11.57 21.65
N VAL A 146 6.52 -11.49 20.57
CA VAL A 146 6.14 -12.65 19.76
C VAL A 146 6.87 -12.71 18.42
N ILE A 147 7.37 -11.58 17.92
CA ILE A 147 8.06 -11.50 16.64
C ILE A 147 9.05 -10.33 16.61
N ASP A 148 10.20 -10.52 15.99
CA ASP A 148 11.13 -9.45 15.66
C ASP A 148 11.19 -9.28 14.14
N LEU A 149 10.86 -8.06 13.65
CA LEU A 149 10.68 -7.76 12.24
C LEU A 149 11.98 -7.33 11.58
N GLY A 150 12.17 -7.67 10.31
CA GLY A 150 13.18 -7.05 9.49
C GLY A 150 12.80 -5.60 9.15
N HIS A 151 13.79 -4.80 8.75
CA HIS A 151 13.61 -3.36 8.50
C HIS A 151 12.50 -3.03 7.49
N GLY A 152 12.41 -3.78 6.37
CA GLY A 152 11.35 -3.59 5.40
C GLY A 152 9.96 -3.80 5.99
N ALA A 153 9.79 -4.91 6.72
CA ALA A 153 8.55 -5.24 7.40
C ALA A 153 8.16 -4.18 8.45
N ALA A 154 9.12 -3.72 9.24
CA ALA A 154 8.89 -2.69 10.25
C ALA A 154 8.51 -1.33 9.63
N SER A 155 9.13 -0.99 8.50
CA SER A 155 8.81 0.22 7.74
C SER A 155 7.38 0.19 7.18
N ASP A 156 7.00 -0.91 6.53
CA ASP A 156 5.66 -1.09 5.96
C ASP A 156 4.57 -1.04 7.04
N LEU A 157 4.85 -1.63 8.20
CA LEU A 157 3.94 -1.64 9.35
C LEU A 157 3.97 -0.35 10.17
N GLY A 158 4.93 0.56 9.91
CA GLY A 158 5.09 1.83 10.62
C GLY A 158 5.64 1.69 12.04
N LEU A 159 6.49 0.66 12.29
CA LEU A 159 7.12 0.43 13.60
C LEU A 159 8.48 1.11 13.76
N THR A 160 9.10 1.60 12.69
CA THR A 160 10.49 2.09 12.73
C THR A 160 10.70 3.25 13.70
N ALA A 161 9.69 4.12 13.88
CA ALA A 161 9.76 5.26 14.78
C ALA A 161 9.49 4.88 16.25
N SER A 162 8.55 3.96 16.51
CA SER A 162 8.18 3.53 17.88
C SER A 162 9.11 2.45 18.43
N GLY A 163 9.78 1.69 17.56
CA GLY A 163 10.60 0.54 17.95
C GLY A 163 9.80 -0.72 18.27
N ILE A 164 8.61 -0.58 18.80
CA ILE A 164 7.70 -1.66 19.19
C ILE A 164 6.26 -1.34 18.77
N ALA A 165 5.40 -2.36 18.66
CA ALA A 165 3.94 -2.23 18.54
C ALA A 165 3.24 -3.51 18.98
N GLN A 166 1.97 -3.37 19.39
CA GLN A 166 1.07 -4.52 19.54
C GLN A 166 0.64 -5.01 18.15
N VAL A 167 0.79 -6.29 17.92
CA VAL A 167 0.49 -6.90 16.60
C VAL A 167 -0.37 -8.15 16.74
N MET A 168 -1.09 -8.43 15.66
CA MET A 168 -1.73 -9.71 15.41
C MET A 168 -1.01 -10.42 14.27
N LEU A 169 -0.62 -11.65 14.47
CA LEU A 169 0.01 -12.53 13.48
C LEU A 169 -0.99 -13.59 13.04
N GLU A 170 -1.20 -13.72 11.76
CA GLU A 170 -1.97 -14.79 11.14
C GLU A 170 -1.01 -15.68 10.35
N VAL A 171 -0.84 -16.92 10.78
CA VAL A 171 -0.01 -17.91 10.09
C VAL A 171 -0.74 -18.39 8.85
N LEU A 172 -0.13 -18.25 7.69
CA LEU A 172 -0.72 -18.57 6.39
C LEU A 172 -0.23 -19.93 5.87
N ARG A 173 -1.15 -20.64 5.22
CA ARG A 173 -0.87 -21.88 4.47
C ARG A 173 -1.07 -21.66 2.97
#